data_79d1d729b5056f44546660a354df2452
#
_entry.id   79d1d729b5056f44546660a354df2452
#
_cell.length_a   1.000
_cell.length_b   1.000
_cell.length_c   1.000
_cell.angle_alpha   90.00
_cell.angle_beta   90.00
_cell.angle_gamma   90.00
#
_symmetry.space_group_name_H-M   'P 1'
#
loop_
_entity.id
_entity.type
_entity.pdbx_description
1 polymer ?
#
loop_
_entity_poly.entity_id
_entity_poly.type
_entity_poly.pdbx_seq_one_letter_code
_entity_poly.pdbx_strand_id
1 'polypeptide(L)'
;MARIMPDDRRPIANGAQTQAAAPTDTDLRRKLTTTMVLVLFALVAIAMATFAWFSIADSAKTRMLMIDANADGSLRFDLDEHATFDEYVHSLGFDQISARIASEKGVDIDASKLKPVTTSDYQTFTFEDGSTADPATGAYLEFTLHFMSSTDLRVRLTGQDGDGGVSGTRFSSDTQGMASAMRMSFTADGHTWVYNPNGDGGSSGAATVFGLDSSAATAASDMFDLIKDTDKPVTVRIWLEGTDPKLH
;
A
#
# COMPACT_ATOMS: atom_id res chain seq x y z
N MET A 1 -92.82 -37.74 -22.77
CA MET A 1 -91.76 -38.57 -22.24
C MET A 1 -90.86 -37.65 -21.44
N ALA A 2 -91.03 -37.63 -20.15
CA ALA A 2 -90.27 -36.80 -19.20
C ALA A 2 -89.14 -37.60 -18.56
N ARG A 3 -87.90 -37.11 -18.57
CA ARG A 3 -86.79 -37.77 -17.90
C ARG A 3 -86.21 -36.78 -16.87
N ILE A 4 -86.43 -37.17 -15.64
CA ILE A 4 -85.99 -36.48 -14.43
C ILE A 4 -84.45 -36.66 -14.33
N MET A 5 -83.70 -35.57 -14.15
CA MET A 5 -82.26 -35.59 -13.74
C MET A 5 -82.15 -35.46 -12.22
N PRO A 6 -81.24 -36.18 -11.59
CA PRO A 6 -81.00 -36.04 -10.13
C PRO A 6 -80.15 -34.88 -9.80
N ASP A 7 -80.52 -34.25 -8.68
CA ASP A 7 -79.84 -33.15 -7.98
C ASP A 7 -78.50 -33.61 -7.31
N ASP A 8 -77.37 -33.14 -7.84
CA ASP A 8 -76.04 -33.45 -7.28
C ASP A 8 -75.58 -32.30 -6.36
N ARG A 9 -76.08 -32.38 -5.16
CA ARG A 9 -75.61 -31.45 -4.07
C ARG A 9 -74.28 -31.97 -3.57
N ARG A 10 -73.15 -31.34 -3.98
CA ARG A 10 -71.86 -31.52 -3.39
C ARG A 10 -71.82 -30.79 -2.06
N PRO A 11 -71.28 -31.35 -0.96
CA PRO A 11 -71.07 -30.67 0.30
C PRO A 11 -69.91 -29.68 0.19
N ILE A 12 -70.12 -28.47 0.64
CA ILE A 12 -69.13 -27.44 0.81
C ILE A 12 -68.13 -27.92 1.90
N ALA A 13 -66.91 -28.21 1.47
CA ALA A 13 -65.83 -28.51 2.41
C ALA A 13 -65.49 -27.23 3.20
N ASN A 14 -65.78 -27.22 4.47
CA ASN A 14 -65.32 -26.24 5.42
C ASN A 14 -63.79 -26.26 5.44
N GLY A 15 -63.17 -25.19 4.91
CA GLY A 15 -61.75 -24.92 5.04
C GLY A 15 -61.38 -24.78 6.53
N ALA A 16 -60.75 -25.78 7.06
CA ALA A 16 -60.15 -25.70 8.38
C ALA A 16 -59.04 -24.63 8.30
N GLN A 17 -59.34 -23.48 8.85
CA GLN A 17 -58.33 -22.49 9.14
C GLN A 17 -57.41 -23.05 10.22
N THR A 18 -56.20 -23.48 9.82
CA THR A 18 -55.16 -23.89 10.76
C THR A 18 -54.73 -22.63 11.49
N GLN A 19 -55.33 -22.36 12.63
CA GLN A 19 -54.87 -21.33 13.55
C GLN A 19 -53.45 -21.72 14.01
N ALA A 20 -52.44 -20.96 13.55
CA ALA A 20 -51.09 -21.13 14.01
C ALA A 20 -51.09 -20.91 15.53
N ALA A 21 -50.74 -21.95 16.27
CA ALA A 21 -50.63 -21.90 17.70
C ALA A 21 -49.65 -20.82 18.10
N ALA A 22 -50.04 -19.93 19.03
CA ALA A 22 -49.16 -18.89 19.57
C ALA A 22 -47.90 -19.55 20.15
N PRO A 23 -46.70 -19.01 19.90
CA PRO A 23 -45.45 -19.59 20.36
C PRO A 23 -45.46 -19.66 21.90
N THR A 24 -45.17 -20.81 22.41
CA THR A 24 -45.07 -21.03 23.86
C THR A 24 -43.89 -20.24 24.42
N ASP A 25 -44.01 -19.81 25.68
CA ASP A 25 -42.97 -19.01 26.36
C ASP A 25 -41.59 -19.69 26.33
N THR A 26 -41.60 -21.03 26.29
CA THR A 26 -40.37 -21.86 26.14
C THR A 26 -39.73 -21.72 24.76
N ASP A 27 -40.53 -21.60 23.68
CA ASP A 27 -40.02 -21.42 22.33
C ASP A 27 -39.45 -20.01 22.09
N LEU A 28 -40.09 -19.00 22.72
CA LEU A 28 -39.58 -17.63 22.70
C LEU A 28 -38.24 -17.54 23.44
N ARG A 29 -38.10 -18.14 24.59
CA ARG A 29 -36.85 -18.17 25.38
C ARG A 29 -35.74 -18.88 24.59
N ARG A 30 -36.04 -20.01 23.97
CA ARG A 30 -35.07 -20.77 23.16
C ARG A 30 -34.60 -19.96 21.93
N LYS A 31 -35.52 -19.33 21.23
CA LYS A 31 -35.20 -18.43 20.11
C LYS A 31 -34.36 -17.24 20.57
N LEU A 32 -34.72 -16.59 21.67
CA LEU A 32 -33.96 -15.46 22.22
C LEU A 32 -32.53 -15.90 22.60
N THR A 33 -32.38 -17.05 23.29
CA THR A 33 -31.05 -17.56 23.66
C THR A 33 -30.20 -17.89 22.41
N THR A 34 -30.81 -18.51 21.37
CA THR A 34 -30.12 -18.84 20.13
C THR A 34 -29.67 -17.56 19.39
N THR A 35 -30.54 -16.55 19.33
CA THR A 35 -30.21 -15.26 18.71
C THR A 35 -29.09 -14.56 19.48
N MET A 36 -29.13 -14.58 20.81
CA MET A 36 -28.12 -13.96 21.66
C MET A 36 -26.73 -14.63 21.49
N VAL A 37 -26.71 -15.96 21.38
CA VAL A 37 -25.49 -16.72 21.08
C VAL A 37 -24.95 -16.39 19.70
N LEU A 38 -25.81 -16.30 18.69
CA LEU A 38 -25.39 -15.91 17.31
C LEU A 38 -24.82 -14.48 17.26
N VAL A 39 -25.45 -13.54 17.98
CA VAL A 39 -24.94 -12.17 18.07
C VAL A 39 -23.59 -12.13 18.77
N LEU A 40 -23.40 -12.92 19.83
CA LEU A 40 -22.12 -13.03 20.53
C LEU A 40 -21.03 -13.60 19.60
N PHE A 41 -21.34 -14.66 18.84
CA PHE A 41 -20.40 -15.20 17.85
C PHE A 41 -20.05 -14.19 16.75
N ALA A 42 -21.03 -13.42 16.27
CA ALA A 42 -20.79 -12.37 15.29
C ALA A 42 -19.87 -11.27 15.84
N LEU A 43 -20.08 -10.84 17.08
CA LEU A 43 -19.22 -9.85 17.74
C LEU A 43 -17.78 -10.37 17.93
N VAL A 44 -17.63 -11.63 18.33
CA VAL A 44 -16.31 -12.26 18.45
C VAL A 44 -15.63 -12.35 17.07
N ALA A 45 -16.35 -12.73 16.02
CA ALA A 45 -15.82 -12.81 14.68
C ALA A 45 -15.35 -11.42 14.15
N ILE A 46 -16.12 -10.36 14.40
CA ILE A 46 -15.75 -8.99 14.07
C ILE A 46 -14.49 -8.57 14.85
N ALA A 47 -14.46 -8.84 16.16
CA ALA A 47 -13.29 -8.53 16.98
C ALA A 47 -12.03 -9.28 16.52
N MET A 48 -12.15 -10.56 16.16
CA MET A 48 -11.05 -11.35 15.61
C MET A 48 -10.59 -10.86 14.23
N ALA A 49 -11.52 -10.48 13.36
CA ALA A 49 -11.18 -9.90 12.05
C ALA A 49 -10.45 -8.55 12.21
N THR A 50 -10.92 -7.70 13.13
CA THR A 50 -10.26 -6.44 13.47
C THR A 50 -8.86 -6.67 14.05
N PHE A 51 -8.73 -7.64 14.97
CA PHE A 51 -7.44 -7.98 15.57
C PHE A 51 -6.46 -8.58 14.54
N ALA A 52 -6.94 -9.44 13.63
CA ALA A 52 -6.12 -9.96 12.54
C ALA A 52 -5.59 -8.85 11.63
N TRP A 53 -6.43 -7.84 11.31
CA TRP A 53 -6.03 -6.67 10.55
C TRP A 53 -4.94 -5.85 11.25
N PHE A 54 -5.07 -5.60 12.54
CA PHE A 54 -4.04 -4.91 13.34
C PHE A 54 -2.75 -5.72 13.49
N SER A 55 -2.84 -7.04 13.61
CA SER A 55 -1.67 -7.93 13.72
C SER A 55 -0.87 -8.00 12.42
N ILE A 56 -1.54 -7.94 11.26
CA ILE A 56 -0.88 -7.87 9.94
C ILE A 56 -0.14 -6.54 9.80
N ALA A 57 -0.73 -5.43 10.25
CA ALA A 57 -0.09 -4.12 10.23
C ALA A 57 1.18 -4.06 11.11
N ASP A 58 1.17 -4.75 12.23
CA ASP A 58 2.33 -4.80 13.15
C ASP A 58 3.49 -5.65 12.62
N SER A 59 3.20 -6.72 11.87
CA SER A 59 4.22 -7.56 11.24
C SER A 59 4.88 -6.87 10.02
N ALA A 60 4.20 -5.91 9.40
CA ALA A 60 4.73 -5.13 8.29
C ALA A 60 5.78 -4.10 8.72
N LYS A 61 5.83 -3.70 9.99
CA LYS A 61 6.73 -2.67 10.52
C LYS A 61 8.22 -2.97 10.38
N THR A 62 8.62 -4.23 10.24
CA THR A 62 10.02 -4.62 10.41
C THR A 62 10.85 -4.71 9.12
N ARG A 63 10.27 -4.47 7.94
CA ARG A 63 10.97 -4.67 6.66
C ARG A 63 10.62 -3.69 5.54
N MET A 64 10.11 -2.50 5.85
CA MET A 64 9.49 -1.66 4.83
C MET A 64 10.45 -0.96 3.87
N LEU A 65 11.65 -0.62 4.29
CA LEU A 65 12.59 0.11 3.44
C LEU A 65 14.02 -0.11 3.92
N MET A 66 14.89 -0.49 2.99
CA MET A 66 16.33 -0.45 3.14
C MET A 66 16.90 0.14 1.86
N ILE A 67 17.80 1.07 1.97
CA ILE A 67 18.51 1.68 0.85
C ILE A 67 19.97 1.33 1.01
N ASP A 68 20.53 0.67 0.00
CA ASP A 68 21.93 0.29 -0.05
C ASP A 68 22.57 0.84 -1.32
N ALA A 69 23.78 1.37 -1.19
CA ALA A 69 24.62 1.73 -2.33
C ALA A 69 25.54 0.57 -2.72
N ASN A 70 25.46 0.17 -3.98
CA ASN A 70 26.31 -0.88 -4.55
C ASN A 70 27.12 -0.32 -5.71
N ALA A 71 28.18 0.42 -5.39
CA ALA A 71 29.07 1.04 -6.38
C ALA A 71 30.52 1.00 -5.93
N ASP A 72 31.05 -0.20 -5.63
CA ASP A 72 32.44 -0.42 -5.18
C ASP A 72 32.91 0.59 -4.08
N GLY A 73 31.95 1.05 -3.27
CA GLY A 73 32.20 2.04 -2.21
C GLY A 73 32.35 3.48 -2.69
N SER A 74 32.16 3.77 -3.96
CA SER A 74 32.28 5.12 -4.52
C SER A 74 31.01 5.99 -4.38
N LEU A 75 29.87 5.41 -4.02
CA LEU A 75 28.60 6.08 -3.78
C LEU A 75 28.21 5.93 -2.32
N ARG A 76 27.85 7.04 -1.69
CA ARG A 76 27.27 7.07 -0.35
C ARG A 76 26.10 8.05 -0.29
N PHE A 77 25.29 7.93 0.74
CA PHE A 77 24.15 8.82 0.98
C PHE A 77 23.89 8.94 2.48
N ASP A 78 23.18 9.99 2.88
CA ASP A 78 22.70 10.17 4.25
C ASP A 78 21.39 10.96 4.27
N LEU A 79 20.74 11.03 5.41
CA LEU A 79 19.58 11.87 5.66
C LEU A 79 19.98 13.32 5.99
N ASP A 80 21.24 13.57 6.26
CA ASP A 80 21.84 14.88 6.50
C ASP A 80 22.90 15.19 5.45
N GLU A 81 23.08 16.49 5.16
CA GLU A 81 24.21 16.98 4.40
C GLU A 81 25.46 16.93 5.26
N HIS A 82 26.55 16.42 4.71
CA HIS A 82 27.87 16.37 5.33
C HIS A 82 28.93 17.04 4.46
N ALA A 83 30.02 17.48 5.10
CA ALA A 83 31.07 18.20 4.41
C ALA A 83 32.00 17.30 3.59
N THR A 84 32.11 16.02 3.95
CA THR A 84 33.05 15.09 3.33
C THR A 84 32.38 13.74 3.01
N PHE A 85 32.86 13.08 1.96
CA PHE A 85 32.38 11.78 1.52
C PHE A 85 32.39 10.71 2.63
N ASP A 86 33.40 10.73 3.51
CA ASP A 86 33.55 9.73 4.55
C ASP A 86 32.53 9.82 5.68
N GLU A 87 31.81 10.93 5.81
CA GLU A 87 30.76 11.12 6.79
C GLU A 87 29.43 10.51 6.33
N TYR A 88 29.26 10.27 5.02
CA TYR A 88 28.08 9.61 4.47
C TYR A 88 28.15 8.10 4.68
N VAL A 89 26.99 7.46 4.73
CA VAL A 89 26.84 6.01 4.89
C VAL A 89 26.55 5.32 3.56
N HIS A 90 26.68 4.02 3.52
CA HIS A 90 26.36 3.19 2.35
C HIS A 90 25.05 2.41 2.50
N SER A 91 24.42 2.48 3.67
CA SER A 91 23.17 1.78 3.97
C SER A 91 22.36 2.57 4.99
N LEU A 92 21.06 2.69 4.74
CA LEU A 92 20.09 3.27 5.66
C LEU A 92 18.93 2.29 5.85
N GLY A 93 18.62 2.02 7.11
CA GLY A 93 17.49 1.19 7.50
C GLY A 93 16.21 2.00 7.72
N PHE A 94 15.10 1.30 7.78
CA PHE A 94 13.78 1.89 8.03
C PHE A 94 13.74 2.74 9.31
N ASP A 95 14.36 2.29 10.39
CA ASP A 95 14.33 2.99 11.68
C ASP A 95 14.94 4.40 11.59
N GLN A 96 16.02 4.55 10.81
CA GLN A 96 16.67 5.85 10.60
C GLN A 96 15.78 6.78 9.77
N ILE A 97 15.19 6.26 8.69
CA ILE A 97 14.30 7.01 7.81
C ILE A 97 13.01 7.40 8.54
N SER A 98 12.41 6.49 9.30
CA SER A 98 11.19 6.77 10.06
C SER A 98 11.43 7.78 11.18
N ALA A 99 12.58 7.71 11.87
CA ALA A 99 12.96 8.69 12.87
C ALA A 99 13.14 10.09 12.26
N ARG A 100 13.73 10.18 11.06
CA ARG A 100 13.85 11.44 10.33
C ARG A 100 12.48 12.02 9.97
N ILE A 101 11.59 11.24 9.39
CA ILE A 101 10.24 11.67 9.03
C ILE A 101 9.47 12.10 10.29
N ALA A 102 9.58 11.36 11.39
CA ALA A 102 8.96 11.72 12.67
C ALA A 102 9.47 13.06 13.18
N SER A 103 10.78 13.31 13.07
CA SER A 103 11.41 14.58 13.49
C SER A 103 10.98 15.77 12.61
N GLU A 104 10.92 15.57 11.29
CA GLU A 104 10.66 16.66 10.34
C GLU A 104 9.15 16.94 10.14
N LYS A 105 8.34 15.91 10.13
CA LYS A 105 6.90 16.01 9.82
C LYS A 105 6.01 15.84 11.06
N GLY A 106 6.57 15.44 12.21
CA GLY A 106 5.81 15.22 13.44
C GLY A 106 4.91 13.98 13.39
N VAL A 107 5.18 13.02 12.52
CA VAL A 107 4.37 11.81 12.33
C VAL A 107 5.19 10.55 12.46
N ASP A 108 4.77 9.66 13.35
CA ASP A 108 5.32 8.30 13.39
C ASP A 108 4.83 7.52 12.18
N ILE A 109 5.76 6.98 11.41
CA ILE A 109 5.43 6.15 10.24
C ILE A 109 4.96 4.79 10.72
N ASP A 110 3.72 4.50 10.38
CA ASP A 110 3.06 3.23 10.59
C ASP A 110 2.40 2.82 9.27
N ALA A 111 2.54 1.57 8.88
CA ALA A 111 1.93 1.04 7.67
C ALA A 111 0.41 1.28 7.61
N SER A 112 -0.26 1.37 8.78
CA SER A 112 -1.68 1.69 8.87
C SER A 112 -2.04 3.14 8.49
N LYS A 113 -1.05 4.04 8.42
CA LYS A 113 -1.25 5.45 8.04
C LYS A 113 -1.11 5.68 6.55
N LEU A 114 -0.36 4.82 5.84
CA LEU A 114 -0.30 4.88 4.38
C LEU A 114 -1.70 4.66 3.81
N LYS A 115 -2.15 5.61 3.01
CA LYS A 115 -3.46 5.57 2.36
C LYS A 115 -3.27 5.60 0.85
N PRO A 116 -4.20 5.00 0.09
CA PRO A 116 -4.18 5.16 -1.35
C PRO A 116 -4.28 6.64 -1.72
N VAL A 117 -3.29 7.11 -2.47
CA VAL A 117 -3.24 8.47 -3.02
C VAL A 117 -2.86 8.40 -4.49
N THR A 118 -3.22 9.41 -5.24
CA THR A 118 -2.85 9.51 -6.66
C THR A 118 -2.21 10.85 -6.97
N THR A 119 -1.46 10.90 -8.05
CA THR A 119 -0.77 12.11 -8.49
C THR A 119 -0.66 12.16 -10.00
N SER A 120 -0.75 13.35 -10.57
CA SER A 120 -0.51 13.61 -11.99
C SER A 120 0.84 14.26 -12.28
N ASP A 121 1.49 14.83 -11.27
CA ASP A 121 2.75 15.60 -11.39
C ASP A 121 3.88 15.00 -10.53
N TYR A 122 3.60 13.94 -9.75
CA TYR A 122 4.52 13.29 -8.79
C TYR A 122 5.04 14.21 -7.69
N GLN A 123 4.36 15.33 -7.47
CA GLN A 123 4.68 16.31 -6.43
C GLN A 123 3.49 16.60 -5.53
N THR A 124 2.29 16.70 -6.12
CA THR A 124 1.04 16.91 -5.41
C THR A 124 0.24 15.61 -5.39
N PHE A 125 -0.17 15.19 -4.21
CA PHE A 125 -0.93 13.96 -4.01
C PHE A 125 -2.34 14.27 -3.56
N THR A 126 -3.30 13.48 -4.03
CA THR A 126 -4.72 13.61 -3.66
C THR A 126 -5.30 12.26 -3.26
N PHE A 127 -6.26 12.29 -2.35
CA PHE A 127 -7.10 11.15 -2.05
C PHE A 127 -8.16 10.94 -3.14
N GLU A 128 -8.89 9.83 -3.08
CA GLU A 128 -9.98 9.49 -4.01
C GLU A 128 -11.09 10.59 -4.05
N ASP A 129 -11.35 11.24 -2.94
CA ASP A 129 -12.32 12.33 -2.84
C ASP A 129 -11.82 13.68 -3.43
N GLY A 130 -10.60 13.69 -3.97
CA GLY A 130 -9.96 14.89 -4.53
C GLY A 130 -9.33 15.82 -3.50
N SER A 131 -9.40 15.51 -2.20
CA SER A 131 -8.72 16.29 -1.17
C SER A 131 -7.21 16.08 -1.24
N THR A 132 -6.44 17.12 -0.90
CA THR A 132 -4.97 17.05 -0.92
C THR A 132 -4.46 16.15 0.20
N ALA A 133 -3.57 15.23 -0.12
CA ALA A 133 -2.85 14.41 0.84
C ALA A 133 -1.60 15.17 1.33
N ASP A 134 -1.36 15.12 2.64
CA ASP A 134 -0.21 15.76 3.29
C ASP A 134 0.72 14.68 3.85
N PRO A 135 2.04 14.70 3.57
CA PRO A 135 2.99 13.76 4.14
C PRO A 135 3.09 13.86 5.67
N ALA A 136 2.77 15.02 6.25
CA ALA A 136 2.68 15.19 7.71
C ALA A 136 1.56 14.37 8.37
N THR A 137 0.62 13.82 7.60
CA THR A 137 -0.39 12.86 8.09
C THR A 137 0.05 11.41 8.00
N GLY A 138 1.18 11.13 7.34
CA GLY A 138 1.64 9.78 7.04
C GLY A 138 0.91 9.12 5.87
N ALA A 139 0.12 9.88 5.10
CA ALA A 139 -0.60 9.35 3.94
C ALA A 139 0.34 8.79 2.87
N TYR A 140 1.51 9.40 2.73
CA TYR A 140 2.65 8.93 1.94
C TYR A 140 3.94 9.34 2.63
N LEU A 141 5.05 8.70 2.28
CA LEU A 141 6.37 9.03 2.84
C LEU A 141 7.04 10.09 1.98
N GLU A 142 7.66 11.07 2.63
CA GLU A 142 8.50 12.08 1.97
C GLU A 142 9.69 12.39 2.87
N PHE A 143 10.89 12.28 2.32
CA PHE A 143 12.15 12.64 2.99
C PHE A 143 13.20 13.01 1.96
N THR A 144 14.26 13.68 2.41
CA THR A 144 15.41 14.04 1.56
C THR A 144 16.56 13.07 1.84
N LEU A 145 17.16 12.56 0.75
CA LEU A 145 18.46 11.91 0.77
C LEU A 145 19.51 12.84 0.17
N HIS A 146 20.60 12.96 0.86
CA HIS A 146 21.80 13.62 0.38
C HIS A 146 22.75 12.57 -0.19
N PHE A 147 23.17 12.73 -1.42
CA PHE A 147 24.07 11.82 -2.11
C PHE A 147 25.43 12.46 -2.32
N MET A 148 26.47 11.70 -2.09
CA MET A 148 27.84 12.10 -2.42
C MET A 148 28.60 10.94 -3.05
N SER A 149 29.54 11.25 -3.93
CA SER A 149 30.37 10.25 -4.60
C SER A 149 31.84 10.66 -4.61
N SER A 150 32.71 9.64 -4.57
CA SER A 150 34.16 9.85 -4.64
C SER A 150 34.69 9.98 -6.09
N THR A 151 33.81 9.80 -7.10
CA THR A 151 34.07 9.97 -8.53
C THR A 151 32.83 10.49 -9.23
N ASP A 152 32.97 11.08 -10.40
CA ASP A 152 31.80 11.41 -11.22
C ASP A 152 31.08 10.11 -11.63
N LEU A 153 29.77 10.00 -11.34
CA LEU A 153 29.00 8.82 -11.66
C LEU A 153 27.51 9.15 -11.87
N ARG A 154 26.80 8.19 -12.46
CA ARG A 154 25.34 8.27 -12.63
C ARG A 154 24.67 7.28 -11.69
N VAL A 155 23.69 7.77 -10.92
CA VAL A 155 22.87 6.95 -10.03
C VAL A 155 21.76 6.26 -10.81
N ARG A 156 21.52 5.00 -10.51
CA ARG A 156 20.40 4.20 -11.05
C ARG A 156 19.87 3.25 -9.99
N LEU A 157 18.63 2.83 -10.17
CA LEU A 157 18.10 1.68 -9.43
C LEU A 157 18.52 0.38 -10.11
N THR A 158 18.86 -0.64 -9.32
CA THR A 158 19.15 -1.97 -9.82
C THR A 158 17.91 -2.85 -9.82
N GLY A 159 17.80 -3.72 -10.82
CA GLY A 159 16.74 -4.74 -10.89
C GLY A 159 16.85 -5.77 -9.77
N GLN A 160 15.83 -6.61 -9.67
CA GLN A 160 15.67 -7.60 -8.60
C GLN A 160 16.84 -8.57 -8.46
N ASP A 161 17.50 -8.91 -9.57
CA ASP A 161 18.65 -9.81 -9.64
C ASP A 161 19.95 -9.05 -9.96
N GLY A 162 20.04 -7.79 -9.54
CA GLY A 162 21.20 -6.94 -9.77
C GLY A 162 22.52 -7.63 -9.49
N ASP A 163 23.59 -7.10 -10.02
CA ASP A 163 24.95 -7.69 -10.06
C ASP A 163 25.31 -8.53 -8.84
N GLY A 164 25.58 -9.82 -9.07
CA GLY A 164 26.05 -10.74 -8.05
C GLY A 164 24.98 -11.40 -7.18
N GLY A 165 23.71 -11.37 -7.56
CA GLY A 165 22.63 -12.04 -6.83
C GLY A 165 22.18 -11.34 -5.54
N VAL A 166 22.57 -10.08 -5.38
CA VAL A 166 22.06 -9.22 -4.31
C VAL A 166 20.65 -8.77 -4.69
N SER A 167 19.73 -8.82 -3.74
CA SER A 167 18.36 -8.38 -3.95
C SER A 167 18.32 -6.91 -4.34
N GLY A 168 17.99 -6.60 -5.58
CA GLY A 168 17.78 -5.24 -6.08
C GLY A 168 16.47 -4.62 -5.62
N THR A 169 16.10 -3.50 -6.23
CA THR A 169 14.90 -2.76 -5.90
C THR A 169 13.64 -3.58 -6.11
N ARG A 170 12.84 -3.71 -5.06
CA ARG A 170 11.54 -4.38 -5.10
C ARG A 170 10.64 -3.89 -3.97
N PHE A 171 9.34 -3.95 -4.20
CA PHE A 171 8.36 -3.93 -3.13
C PHE A 171 7.91 -5.35 -2.82
N SER A 172 7.72 -5.66 -1.55
CA SER A 172 7.16 -6.93 -1.11
C SER A 172 6.10 -6.68 -0.02
N SER A 173 5.04 -7.46 -0.03
CA SER A 173 3.97 -7.40 0.95
C SER A 173 3.31 -8.76 1.08
N ASP A 174 2.85 -9.10 2.28
CA ASP A 174 2.02 -10.27 2.54
C ASP A 174 0.57 -10.06 2.07
N THR A 175 0.18 -8.81 1.78
CA THR A 175 -1.13 -8.47 1.25
C THR A 175 -1.10 -8.51 -0.27
N GLN A 176 -1.97 -9.32 -0.87
CA GLN A 176 -2.07 -9.48 -2.32
C GLN A 176 -2.38 -8.13 -2.98
N GLY A 177 -1.59 -7.78 -3.98
CA GLY A 177 -1.75 -6.53 -4.75
C GLY A 177 -1.07 -5.30 -4.16
N MET A 178 -0.85 -5.22 -2.85
CA MET A 178 -0.27 -4.02 -2.23
C MET A 178 1.13 -3.70 -2.77
N ALA A 179 2.02 -4.69 -2.88
CA ALA A 179 3.37 -4.46 -3.39
C ALA A 179 3.37 -3.91 -4.83
N SER A 180 2.43 -4.35 -5.67
CA SER A 180 2.30 -3.87 -7.04
C SER A 180 1.69 -2.46 -7.14
N ALA A 181 0.94 -2.04 -6.13
CA ALA A 181 0.37 -0.69 -6.05
C ALA A 181 1.35 0.34 -5.44
N MET A 182 2.44 -0.10 -4.81
CA MET A 182 3.48 0.80 -4.31
C MET A 182 4.22 1.49 -5.44
N ARG A 183 4.58 2.75 -5.21
CA ARG A 183 5.43 3.57 -6.10
C ARG A 183 6.51 4.24 -5.28
N MET A 184 7.63 4.51 -5.92
CA MET A 184 8.71 5.29 -5.31
C MET A 184 9.23 6.30 -6.34
N SER A 185 9.45 7.54 -5.93
CA SER A 185 10.03 8.55 -6.79
C SER A 185 11.26 9.20 -6.19
N PHE A 186 12.13 9.67 -7.07
CA PHE A 186 13.32 10.45 -6.77
C PHE A 186 13.22 11.75 -7.57
N THR A 187 13.31 12.88 -6.89
CA THR A 187 13.24 14.19 -7.53
C THR A 187 14.53 14.96 -7.28
N ALA A 188 15.23 15.32 -8.35
CA ALA A 188 16.42 16.16 -8.33
C ALA A 188 16.50 16.99 -9.61
N ASP A 189 17.12 18.17 -9.55
CA ASP A 189 17.36 19.06 -10.70
C ASP A 189 16.11 19.36 -11.55
N GLY A 190 14.92 19.39 -10.91
CA GLY A 190 13.65 19.65 -11.62
C GLY A 190 13.11 18.46 -12.41
N HIS A 191 13.69 17.27 -12.27
CA HIS A 191 13.20 16.03 -12.87
C HIS A 191 12.82 15.01 -11.80
N THR A 192 11.80 14.19 -12.10
CA THR A 192 11.32 13.11 -11.20
C THR A 192 11.41 11.77 -11.91
N TRP A 193 12.08 10.82 -11.28
CA TRP A 193 12.14 9.43 -11.71
C TRP A 193 11.23 8.61 -10.81
N VAL A 194 10.29 7.86 -11.42
CA VAL A 194 9.28 7.09 -10.71
C VAL A 194 9.46 5.60 -10.98
N TYR A 195 9.79 4.86 -9.96
CA TYR A 195 9.77 3.41 -10.01
C TYR A 195 8.35 2.87 -9.89
N ASN A 196 7.92 2.12 -10.90
CA ASN A 196 6.63 1.44 -10.97
C ASN A 196 6.87 -0.08 -11.13
N PRO A 197 6.52 -0.91 -10.14
CA PRO A 197 6.75 -2.35 -10.22
C PRO A 197 5.92 -3.06 -11.29
N ASN A 198 4.92 -2.38 -11.88
CA ASN A 198 4.09 -2.96 -12.95
C ASN A 198 4.64 -2.69 -14.37
N GLY A 199 5.78 -2.03 -14.49
CA GLY A 199 6.42 -1.78 -15.77
C GLY A 199 6.57 -0.29 -16.13
N ASP A 200 7.03 -0.05 -17.35
CA ASP A 200 7.36 1.28 -17.81
C ASP A 200 6.10 2.11 -18.12
N GLY A 201 6.05 3.32 -17.59
CA GLY A 201 5.05 4.33 -17.93
C GLY A 201 5.52 5.33 -18.97
N GLY A 202 6.78 5.20 -19.42
CA GLY A 202 7.41 6.15 -20.35
C GLY A 202 7.79 7.48 -19.70
N SER A 203 8.27 8.42 -20.51
CA SER A 203 8.66 9.75 -20.07
C SER A 203 7.65 10.78 -20.54
N SER A 204 7.26 11.68 -19.65
CA SER A 204 6.36 12.80 -19.95
C SER A 204 6.82 14.06 -19.21
N GLY A 205 7.20 15.09 -19.93
CA GLY A 205 7.67 16.35 -19.36
C GLY A 205 8.86 16.17 -18.42
N ALA A 206 8.71 16.61 -17.16
CA ALA A 206 9.74 16.52 -16.13
C ALA A 206 9.73 15.17 -15.36
N ALA A 207 9.06 14.15 -15.86
CA ALA A 207 8.99 12.84 -15.20
C ALA A 207 9.34 11.69 -16.14
N THR A 208 10.03 10.69 -15.60
CA THR A 208 10.29 9.40 -16.23
C THR A 208 9.75 8.29 -15.34
N VAL A 209 8.78 7.51 -15.84
CA VAL A 209 8.23 6.34 -15.14
C VAL A 209 8.85 5.09 -15.74
N PHE A 210 9.44 4.25 -14.90
CA PHE A 210 10.13 3.04 -15.33
C PHE A 210 9.82 1.86 -14.43
N GLY A 211 9.84 0.66 -15.02
CA GLY A 211 9.91 -0.61 -14.32
C GLY A 211 11.35 -1.12 -14.28
N LEU A 212 11.58 -2.13 -13.46
CA LEU A 212 12.83 -2.86 -13.43
C LEU A 212 12.55 -4.30 -13.85
N ASP A 213 13.14 -4.70 -14.98
CA ASP A 213 13.11 -6.08 -15.39
C ASP A 213 13.98 -6.92 -14.44
N SER A 214 13.63 -8.18 -14.22
CA SER A 214 14.34 -9.06 -13.29
C SER A 214 15.82 -9.29 -13.66
N SER A 215 16.25 -8.91 -14.85
CA SER A 215 17.57 -9.25 -15.40
C SER A 215 18.51 -8.08 -15.65
N ALA A 216 18.09 -6.82 -15.63
CA ALA A 216 18.98 -5.68 -15.85
C ALA A 216 18.37 -4.34 -15.42
N ALA A 217 19.22 -3.42 -14.93
CA ALA A 217 18.91 -2.02 -14.97
C ALA A 217 18.76 -1.58 -16.42
N THR A 218 17.60 -1.08 -16.81
CA THR A 218 17.38 -0.51 -18.14
C THR A 218 17.93 0.91 -18.20
N ALA A 219 18.14 1.46 -19.40
CA ALA A 219 18.51 2.86 -19.55
C ALA A 219 17.46 3.83 -18.92
N ALA A 220 16.21 3.37 -18.76
CA ALA A 220 15.15 4.11 -18.09
C ALA A 220 15.37 4.24 -16.58
N SER A 221 16.14 3.36 -15.96
CA SER A 221 16.48 3.43 -14.54
C SER A 221 17.65 4.37 -14.23
N ASP A 222 18.34 4.90 -15.24
CA ASP A 222 19.36 5.94 -15.07
C ASP A 222 18.67 7.22 -14.61
N MET A 223 19.06 7.73 -13.44
CA MET A 223 18.41 8.87 -12.82
C MET A 223 19.26 10.13 -12.96
N PHE A 224 20.07 10.46 -12.01
CA PHE A 224 20.81 11.70 -11.94
C PHE A 224 22.31 11.47 -11.89
N ASP A 225 23.06 12.47 -12.33
CA ASP A 225 24.51 12.47 -12.24
C ASP A 225 24.98 13.08 -10.91
N LEU A 226 26.04 12.49 -10.36
CA LEU A 226 26.79 13.02 -9.23
C LEU A 226 28.14 13.52 -9.72
N ILE A 227 28.52 14.69 -9.21
CA ILE A 227 29.85 15.25 -9.37
C ILE A 227 30.65 14.87 -8.14
N LYS A 228 31.89 14.42 -8.36
CA LYS A 228 32.79 14.04 -7.29
C LYS A 228 32.82 15.07 -6.14
N ASP A 229 32.78 14.56 -4.91
CA ASP A 229 32.89 15.33 -3.65
C ASP A 229 31.85 16.50 -3.56
N THR A 230 30.71 16.34 -4.23
CA THR A 230 29.63 17.35 -4.21
C THR A 230 28.36 16.72 -3.68
N ASP A 231 27.75 17.33 -2.65
CA ASP A 231 26.45 16.93 -2.13
C ASP A 231 25.35 17.17 -3.16
N LYS A 232 24.44 16.21 -3.27
CA LYS A 232 23.23 16.32 -4.08
C LYS A 232 22.01 15.90 -3.27
N PRO A 233 21.15 16.88 -2.88
CA PRO A 233 19.88 16.58 -2.26
C PRO A 233 18.88 16.01 -3.27
N VAL A 234 18.20 14.92 -2.89
CA VAL A 234 17.19 14.23 -3.68
C VAL A 234 15.96 13.99 -2.81
N THR A 235 14.82 14.51 -3.23
CA THR A 235 13.55 14.23 -2.52
C THR A 235 13.04 12.85 -2.93
N VAL A 236 12.86 11.99 -1.94
CA VAL A 236 12.30 10.65 -2.10
C VAL A 236 10.85 10.64 -1.62
N ARG A 237 9.94 10.09 -2.44
CA ARG A 237 8.55 9.87 -2.05
C ARG A 237 8.17 8.42 -2.28
N ILE A 238 7.41 7.85 -1.33
CA ILE A 238 6.88 6.49 -1.43
C ILE A 238 5.40 6.54 -1.10
N TRP A 239 4.56 6.00 -1.99
CA TRP A 239 3.11 6.02 -1.83
C TRP A 239 2.45 4.74 -2.33
N LEU A 240 1.20 4.57 -1.94
CA LEU A 240 0.30 3.54 -2.44
C LEU A 240 -0.59 4.16 -3.51
N GLU A 241 -0.47 3.71 -4.77
CA GLU A 241 -1.17 4.29 -5.91
C GLU A 241 -2.66 3.93 -5.90
N GLY A 242 -3.50 4.93 -5.62
CA GLY A 242 -4.95 4.75 -5.43
C GLY A 242 -5.70 4.36 -6.69
N THR A 243 -5.14 4.61 -7.88
CA THR A 243 -5.75 4.20 -9.16
C THR A 243 -5.32 2.81 -9.62
N ASP A 244 -4.49 2.11 -8.86
CA ASP A 244 -4.07 0.76 -9.22
C ASP A 244 -5.22 -0.23 -9.07
N PRO A 245 -5.63 -0.93 -10.16
CA PRO A 245 -6.80 -1.83 -10.13
C PRO A 245 -6.62 -3.04 -9.18
N LYS A 246 -5.44 -3.26 -8.64
CA LYS A 246 -5.17 -4.34 -7.69
C LYS A 246 -5.49 -3.96 -6.24
N LEU A 247 -5.85 -2.69 -5.98
CA LEU A 247 -6.32 -2.21 -4.69
C LEU A 247 -7.85 -2.33 -4.53
N HIS A 248 -8.58 -2.65 -5.60
CA HIS A 248 -10.05 -2.71 -5.65
C HIS A 248 -10.57 -4.12 -5.88
#